data_357714f55998ed26aee49f995b9d7548
#
_entry.id   357714f55998ed26aee49f995b9d7548
#
_cell.length_a   1.000
_cell.length_b   1.000
_cell.length_c   1.000
_cell.angle_alpha   90.00
_cell.angle_beta   90.00
_cell.angle_gamma   90.00
#
_symmetry.space_group_name_H-M   'P 1'
#
loop_
_entity.id
_entity.type
_entity.pdbx_description
1 polymer ?
#
loop_
_entity_poly.entity_id
_entity_poly.type
_entity_poly.pdbx_seq_one_letter_code
_entity_poly.pdbx_strand_id
1 'polypeptide(L)'
;MDNQLLHQYILDHSEPEDPFLYQLYRATNIHTVHGRMASGHLQGVLLKMFVEMLQPKNILEVGTFSGYSAIAMAKGLKEGAMVHTYEINDEMEDLTRSWIKQSGLEDKINFMIGDANVLAPQQGIVF
;
A
#
# COMPACT_ATOMS: atom_id res chain seq x y z
N MET A 1 5.68 -6.08 -29.80
CA MET A 1 5.41 -4.73 -29.27
C MET A 1 6.60 -4.35 -28.38
N ASP A 2 7.14 -3.17 -28.55
CA ASP A 2 8.22 -2.69 -27.68
C ASP A 2 7.64 -2.41 -26.29
N ASN A 3 8.09 -3.17 -25.30
CA ASN A 3 7.61 -3.03 -23.91
C ASN A 3 7.87 -1.62 -23.34
N GLN A 4 8.90 -0.93 -23.83
CA GLN A 4 9.20 0.43 -23.38
C GLN A 4 8.15 1.45 -23.88
N LEU A 5 7.74 1.33 -25.14
CA LEU A 5 6.70 2.20 -25.70
C LEU A 5 5.36 1.99 -25.04
N LEU A 6 4.99 0.73 -24.74
CA LEU A 6 3.78 0.42 -24.01
C LEU A 6 3.83 0.98 -22.58
N HIS A 7 4.95 0.82 -21.90
CA HIS A 7 5.14 1.35 -20.54
C HIS A 7 5.01 2.88 -20.52
N GLN A 8 5.66 3.57 -21.48
CA GLN A 8 5.56 5.03 -21.59
C GLN A 8 4.12 5.47 -21.88
N TYR A 9 3.43 4.79 -22.79
CA TYR A 9 2.02 5.07 -23.07
C TYR A 9 1.14 4.98 -21.81
N ILE A 10 1.33 3.93 -21.01
CA ILE A 10 0.59 3.74 -19.76
C ILE A 10 0.87 4.89 -18.78
N LEU A 11 2.14 5.28 -18.63
CA LEU A 11 2.52 6.40 -17.77
C LEU A 11 1.88 7.72 -18.23
N ASP A 12 1.91 8.00 -19.51
CA ASP A 12 1.36 9.23 -20.10
C ASP A 12 -0.16 9.34 -19.96
N HIS A 13 -0.85 8.20 -19.77
CA HIS A 13 -2.31 8.11 -19.64
C HIS A 13 -2.77 7.71 -18.24
N SER A 14 -1.86 7.68 -17.27
CA SER A 14 -2.17 7.40 -15.87
C SER A 14 -2.10 8.68 -15.02
N GLU A 15 -2.70 8.61 -13.82
CA GLU A 15 -2.55 9.67 -12.82
C GLU A 15 -1.04 9.89 -12.53
N PRO A 16 -0.59 11.14 -12.39
CA PRO A 16 0.81 11.42 -12.03
C PRO A 16 1.21 10.73 -10.73
N GLU A 17 2.49 10.33 -10.64
CA GLU A 17 2.99 9.71 -9.42
C GLU A 17 2.88 10.67 -8.23
N ASP A 18 2.30 10.17 -7.14
CA ASP A 18 2.20 10.89 -5.88
C ASP A 18 3.60 11.15 -5.31
N PRO A 19 3.98 12.42 -5.02
CA PRO A 19 5.32 12.74 -4.53
C PRO A 19 5.68 12.04 -3.23
N PHE A 20 4.72 11.81 -2.33
CA PHE A 20 4.94 11.09 -1.08
C PHE A 20 5.22 9.62 -1.33
N LEU A 21 4.41 8.96 -2.17
CA LEU A 21 4.62 7.56 -2.55
C LEU A 21 5.94 7.36 -3.31
N TYR A 22 6.34 8.32 -4.15
CA TYR A 22 7.65 8.31 -4.80
C TYR A 22 8.80 8.33 -3.77
N GLN A 23 8.72 9.18 -2.74
CA GLN A 23 9.73 9.23 -1.68
C GLN A 23 9.77 7.92 -0.88
N LEU A 24 8.61 7.36 -0.55
CA LEU A 24 8.52 6.06 0.11
C LEU A 24 9.17 4.95 -0.74
N TYR A 25 8.85 4.91 -2.04
CA TYR A 25 9.43 3.94 -2.97
C TYR A 25 10.96 4.05 -3.03
N ARG A 26 11.48 5.27 -3.14
CA ARG A 26 12.93 5.51 -3.10
C ARG A 26 13.56 5.07 -1.79
N ALA A 27 12.99 5.46 -0.67
CA ALA A 27 13.48 5.09 0.66
C ALA A 27 13.49 3.57 0.85
N THR A 28 12.43 2.89 0.40
CA THR A 28 12.35 1.43 0.43
C THR A 28 13.50 0.78 -0.34
N ASN A 29 13.80 1.27 -1.55
CA ASN A 29 14.90 0.74 -2.36
C ASN A 29 16.29 1.03 -1.78
N ILE A 30 16.45 2.11 -1.01
CA ILE A 30 17.73 2.48 -0.39
C ILE A 30 17.96 1.72 0.92
N HIS A 31 16.92 1.53 1.72
CA HIS A 31 17.02 1.04 3.10
C HIS A 31 16.66 -0.43 3.28
N THR A 32 16.14 -1.10 2.25
CA THR A 32 15.77 -2.53 2.35
C THR A 32 16.51 -3.38 1.32
N VAL A 33 16.77 -4.65 1.69
CA VAL A 33 17.46 -5.61 0.81
C VAL A 33 16.60 -5.98 -0.41
N HIS A 34 15.29 -5.97 -0.25
CA HIS A 34 14.33 -6.41 -1.28
C HIS A 34 13.42 -5.28 -1.76
N GLY A 35 13.96 -4.08 -1.99
CA GLY A 35 13.18 -2.90 -2.40
C GLY A 35 12.25 -3.13 -3.59
N ARG A 36 12.57 -4.09 -4.47
CA ARG A 36 11.73 -4.50 -5.60
C ARG A 36 10.36 -5.08 -5.20
N MET A 37 10.17 -5.45 -3.93
CA MET A 37 8.89 -5.93 -3.43
C MET A 37 7.87 -4.80 -3.23
N ALA A 38 8.29 -3.55 -3.23
CA ALA A 38 7.37 -2.41 -3.20
C ALA A 38 6.56 -2.34 -4.51
N SER A 39 5.26 -2.10 -4.38
CA SER A 39 4.32 -2.14 -5.51
C SER A 39 4.63 -1.14 -6.63
N GLY A 40 5.09 0.05 -6.29
CA GLY A 40 5.41 1.11 -7.23
C GLY A 40 4.19 1.83 -7.81
N HIS A 41 4.47 2.85 -8.65
CA HIS A 41 3.49 3.83 -9.12
C HIS A 41 2.27 3.22 -9.82
N LEU A 42 2.47 2.47 -10.90
CA LEU A 42 1.34 1.97 -11.70
C LEU A 42 0.44 1.00 -10.91
N GLN A 43 1.02 0.14 -10.09
CA GLN A 43 0.26 -0.75 -9.24
C GLN A 43 -0.49 0.03 -8.15
N GLY A 44 0.13 1.04 -7.56
CA GLY A 44 -0.51 1.91 -6.57
C GLY A 44 -1.72 2.65 -7.15
N VAL A 45 -1.59 3.22 -8.35
CA VAL A 45 -2.71 3.87 -9.06
C VAL A 45 -3.84 2.89 -9.36
N LEU A 46 -3.50 1.68 -9.83
CA LEU A 46 -4.50 0.64 -10.13
C LEU A 46 -5.26 0.22 -8.86
N LEU A 47 -4.55 -0.02 -7.76
CA LEU A 47 -5.17 -0.39 -6.48
C LEU A 47 -6.08 0.74 -5.96
N LYS A 48 -5.62 1.99 -5.99
CA LYS A 48 -6.42 3.16 -5.62
C LYS A 48 -7.69 3.24 -6.48
N MET A 49 -7.58 3.06 -7.80
CA MET A 49 -8.73 3.08 -8.71
C MET A 49 -9.76 1.99 -8.33
N PHE A 50 -9.33 0.76 -8.03
CA PHE A 50 -10.24 -0.29 -7.58
C PHE A 50 -10.94 0.08 -6.28
N VAL A 51 -10.23 0.66 -5.32
CA VAL A 51 -10.81 1.11 -4.06
C VAL A 51 -11.87 2.21 -4.31
N GLU A 52 -11.58 3.17 -5.16
CA GLU A 52 -12.52 4.23 -5.52
C GLU A 52 -13.77 3.70 -6.25
N MET A 53 -13.61 2.68 -7.08
CA MET A 53 -14.74 2.05 -7.79
C MET A 53 -15.61 1.17 -6.89
N LEU A 54 -14.98 0.37 -6.02
CA LEU A 54 -15.67 -0.63 -5.19
C LEU A 54 -16.20 -0.04 -3.89
N GLN A 55 -15.57 1.04 -3.38
CA GLN A 55 -15.92 1.69 -2.12
C GLN A 55 -16.04 0.71 -0.93
N PRO A 56 -15.03 -0.15 -0.69
CA PRO A 56 -15.08 -1.13 0.38
C PRO A 56 -15.06 -0.45 1.75
N LYS A 57 -15.68 -1.09 2.74
CA LYS A 57 -15.55 -0.68 4.15
C LYS A 57 -14.24 -1.18 4.76
N ASN A 58 -13.84 -2.39 4.40
CA ASN A 58 -12.63 -3.03 4.89
C ASN A 58 -11.86 -3.62 3.72
N ILE A 59 -10.55 -3.44 3.73
CA ILE A 59 -9.62 -4.07 2.80
C ILE A 59 -8.69 -4.96 3.62
N LEU A 60 -8.50 -6.20 3.18
CA LEU A 60 -7.48 -7.10 3.71
C LEU A 60 -6.25 -7.06 2.80
N GLU A 61 -5.10 -6.75 3.36
CA GLU A 61 -3.80 -6.86 2.71
C GLU A 61 -2.91 -7.82 3.50
N VAL A 62 -2.30 -8.76 2.81
CA VAL A 62 -1.33 -9.70 3.37
C VAL A 62 0.04 -9.39 2.77
N GLY A 63 0.99 -8.99 3.63
CA GLY A 63 2.30 -8.48 3.25
C GLY A 63 2.28 -6.96 3.08
N THR A 64 2.51 -6.23 4.17
CA THR A 64 2.56 -4.76 4.19
C THR A 64 3.85 -4.24 3.58
N PHE A 65 4.96 -4.91 3.86
CA PHE A 65 6.32 -4.50 3.54
C PHE A 65 6.58 -3.06 4.03
N SER A 66 6.85 -2.11 3.13
CA SER A 66 7.07 -0.70 3.51
C SER A 66 5.78 0.14 3.62
N GLY A 67 4.62 -0.45 3.31
CA GLY A 67 3.31 0.22 3.38
C GLY A 67 2.89 0.96 2.11
N TYR A 68 3.61 0.81 1.00
CA TYR A 68 3.32 1.52 -0.25
C TYR A 68 1.89 1.27 -0.75
N SER A 69 1.51 0.00 -0.92
CA SER A 69 0.17 -0.39 -1.39
C SER A 69 -0.92 -0.03 -0.37
N ALA A 70 -0.67 -0.25 0.93
CA ALA A 70 -1.60 0.14 1.97
C ALA A 70 -1.93 1.64 1.93
N ILE A 71 -0.91 2.50 1.80
CA ILE A 71 -1.07 3.95 1.71
C ILE A 71 -1.77 4.34 0.40
N ALA A 72 -1.41 3.71 -0.73
CA ALA A 72 -2.06 3.95 -2.01
C ALA A 72 -3.57 3.63 -1.95
N MET A 73 -3.93 2.47 -1.38
CA MET A 73 -5.34 2.09 -1.18
C MET A 73 -6.07 3.02 -0.21
N ALA A 74 -5.44 3.38 0.91
CA ALA A 74 -6.03 4.26 1.91
C ALA A 74 -6.38 5.65 1.35
N LYS A 75 -5.62 6.15 0.36
CA LYS A 75 -5.92 7.41 -0.35
C LYS A 75 -7.23 7.36 -1.14
N GLY A 76 -7.66 6.18 -1.59
CA GLY A 76 -8.94 5.97 -2.29
C GLY A 76 -10.13 5.71 -1.37
N LEU A 77 -9.90 5.48 -0.08
CA LEU A 77 -10.95 5.13 0.88
C LEU A 77 -11.80 6.34 1.28
N LYS A 78 -13.10 6.09 1.42
CA LYS A 78 -14.02 7.03 2.08
C LYS A 78 -13.80 7.08 3.58
N GLU A 79 -14.41 8.06 4.22
CA GLU A 79 -14.43 8.19 5.68
C GLU A 79 -15.06 6.94 6.33
N GLY A 80 -14.45 6.46 7.41
CA GLY A 80 -14.91 5.28 8.14
C GLY A 80 -14.53 3.92 7.52
N ALA A 81 -13.86 3.92 6.35
CA ALA A 81 -13.32 2.70 5.75
C ALA A 81 -11.84 2.50 6.12
N MET A 82 -11.35 1.25 6.12
CA MET A 82 -10.03 0.92 6.64
C MET A 82 -9.31 -0.16 5.82
N VAL A 83 -8.00 -0.01 5.69
CA VAL A 83 -7.09 -1.07 5.24
C VAL A 83 -6.56 -1.79 6.47
N HIS A 84 -6.78 -3.09 6.55
CA HIS A 84 -6.18 -3.98 7.55
C HIS A 84 -5.03 -4.72 6.89
N THR A 85 -3.80 -4.39 7.28
CA THR A 85 -2.59 -4.88 6.63
C THR A 85 -1.69 -5.58 7.64
N TYR A 86 -1.13 -6.72 7.23
CA TYR A 86 -0.37 -7.62 8.10
C TYR A 86 1.02 -7.86 7.52
N GLU A 87 2.04 -7.76 8.36
CA GLU A 87 3.43 -8.05 8.01
C GLU A 87 4.02 -9.09 8.96
N ILE A 88 4.57 -10.15 8.40
CA ILE A 88 5.19 -11.21 9.20
C ILE A 88 6.62 -10.86 9.63
N ASN A 89 7.31 -10.00 8.88
CA ASN A 89 8.67 -9.58 9.20
C ASN A 89 8.65 -8.35 10.13
N ASP A 90 8.96 -8.57 11.39
CA ASP A 90 8.99 -7.53 12.42
C ASP A 90 10.10 -6.49 12.22
N GLU A 91 11.16 -6.81 11.46
CA GLU A 91 12.21 -5.84 11.09
C GLU A 91 11.66 -4.65 10.29
N MET A 92 10.51 -4.83 9.63
CA MET A 92 9.86 -3.77 8.86
C MET A 92 9.01 -2.82 9.72
N GLU A 93 8.75 -3.15 10.98
CA GLU A 93 7.76 -2.45 11.80
C GLU A 93 8.03 -0.95 11.92
N ASP A 94 9.21 -0.57 12.38
CA ASP A 94 9.54 0.84 12.63
C ASP A 94 9.51 1.67 11.35
N LEU A 95 10.05 1.14 10.26
CA LEU A 95 10.05 1.79 8.96
C LEU A 95 8.61 2.02 8.48
N THR A 96 7.80 0.97 8.50
CA THR A 96 6.42 1.00 8.00
C THR A 96 5.54 1.92 8.83
N ARG A 97 5.60 1.84 10.16
CA ARG A 97 4.86 2.75 11.05
C ARG A 97 5.24 4.21 10.83
N SER A 98 6.54 4.48 10.65
CA SER A 98 7.01 5.84 10.37
C SER A 98 6.40 6.42 9.09
N TRP A 99 6.36 5.63 8.00
CA TRP A 99 5.77 6.08 6.74
C TRP A 99 4.25 6.21 6.79
N ILE A 100 3.55 5.29 7.47
CA ILE A 100 2.10 5.41 7.70
C ILE A 100 1.79 6.70 8.45
N LYS A 101 2.53 7.00 9.52
CA LYS A 101 2.38 8.24 10.28
C LYS A 101 2.62 9.47 9.41
N GLN A 102 3.71 9.50 8.66
CA GLN A 102 4.05 10.62 7.78
C GLN A 102 3.02 10.83 6.66
N SER A 103 2.31 9.77 6.24
CA SER A 103 1.24 9.89 5.24
C SER A 103 0.00 10.65 5.74
N GLY A 104 -0.18 10.76 7.06
CA GLY A 104 -1.38 11.34 7.67
C GLY A 104 -2.63 10.46 7.54
N LEU A 105 -2.47 9.17 7.23
CA LEU A 105 -3.57 8.22 7.01
C LEU A 105 -3.63 7.12 8.08
N GLU A 106 -3.11 7.38 9.28
CA GLU A 106 -3.12 6.42 10.40
C GLU A 106 -4.54 5.97 10.78
N ASP A 107 -5.51 6.83 10.64
CA ASP A 107 -6.92 6.57 10.91
C ASP A 107 -7.59 5.65 9.89
N LYS A 108 -6.93 5.43 8.74
CA LYS A 108 -7.40 4.57 7.64
C LYS A 108 -6.60 3.28 7.47
N ILE A 109 -5.53 3.09 8.26
CA ILE A 109 -4.63 1.93 8.13
C ILE A 109 -4.44 1.27 9.48
N ASN A 110 -4.95 0.06 9.62
CA ASN A 110 -4.68 -0.82 10.76
C ASN A 110 -3.52 -1.77 10.41
N PHE A 111 -2.31 -1.41 10.82
CA PHE A 111 -1.09 -2.16 10.56
C PHE A 111 -0.73 -3.06 11.74
N MET A 112 -0.59 -4.36 11.48
CA MET A 112 -0.29 -5.38 12.48
C MET A 112 0.90 -6.23 12.07
N ILE A 113 1.81 -6.49 13.02
CA ILE A 113 2.90 -7.45 12.87
C ILE A 113 2.44 -8.82 13.29
N GLY A 114 2.62 -9.81 12.42
CA GLY A 114 2.34 -11.22 12.65
C GLY A 114 1.72 -11.93 11.45
N ASP A 115 1.46 -13.22 11.63
CA ASP A 115 0.85 -14.05 10.58
C ASP A 115 -0.62 -13.66 10.36
N ALA A 116 -0.93 -13.21 9.15
CA ALA A 116 -2.28 -12.83 8.75
C ALA A 116 -3.29 -13.98 8.90
N ASN A 117 -2.88 -15.23 8.67
CA ASN A 117 -3.77 -16.39 8.84
C ASN A 117 -4.23 -16.56 10.30
N VAL A 118 -3.45 -16.06 11.24
CA VAL A 118 -3.79 -16.12 12.68
C VAL A 118 -4.52 -14.86 13.11
N LEU A 119 -4.00 -13.69 12.72
CA LEU A 119 -4.46 -12.40 13.24
C LEU A 119 -5.75 -11.92 12.58
N ALA A 120 -5.91 -12.09 11.26
CA ALA A 120 -7.08 -11.56 10.56
C ALA A 120 -8.40 -12.22 11.02
N PRO A 121 -8.49 -13.55 11.21
CA PRO A 121 -9.72 -14.16 11.73
C PRO A 121 -10.09 -13.69 13.13
N GLN A 122 -9.12 -13.33 13.95
CA GLN A 122 -9.37 -12.88 15.34
C GLN A 122 -10.01 -11.48 15.40
N GLN A 123 -9.92 -10.69 14.32
CA GLN A 123 -10.52 -9.35 14.29
C GLN A 123 -12.03 -9.37 14.13
N GLY A 124 -12.64 -10.47 13.70
CA GLY A 124 -14.08 -10.55 13.46
C GLY A 124 -14.57 -9.61 12.35
N ILE A 125 -13.70 -9.23 11.43
CA ILE A 125 -13.99 -8.30 10.33
C ILE A 125 -14.42 -9.09 9.10
N VAL A 126 -15.41 -8.57 8.38
CA VAL A 126 -15.81 -9.08 7.06
C VAL A 126 -15.15 -8.19 6.00
N PHE A 127 -14.43 -8.84 5.09
CA PHE A 127 -13.70 -8.19 4.00
C PHE A 127 -14.43 -8.37 2.67
#